data_f03b1601d1db11f4157e356bac0a3c58
#
_entry.id   f03b1601d1db11f4157e356bac0a3c58
#
_cell.length_a   1.000
_cell.length_b   1.000
_cell.length_c   1.000
_cell.angle_alpha   90.00
_cell.angle_beta   90.00
_cell.angle_gamma   90.00
#
_symmetry.space_group_name_H-M   'P 1'
#
loop_
_entity.id
_entity.type
_entity.pdbx_description
1 polymer ?
#
loop_
_entity_poly.entity_id
_entity_poly.type
_entity_poly.pdbx_seq_one_letter_code
_entity_poly.pdbx_strand_id
1 'polypeptide(L)'
;MTTLGSLFTGYGGLDMGVMTAIDPSARVAWTSDIEAGPCKLAATRWPDTPNLGDITAIDWANAEPVDIICGGSPCQDLSVAGKRAGMAPGTRSGLWESMFAAIKTIRPRLVVWENVQGALSARSNSSVEPRPGMLGNEPARPTVRAAGRVVGDLATIGYDACWRVVRAADAGAPHRRARLFVIGYPHGEPWGLRGATGPSKAARGRTLSHPARPGVGDDQHVTGADLALPREQQLRLLGNGVVPQQATLAVRTLTETGLRFGATS
;
A
#
# COMPACT_ATOMS: atom_id res chain seq x y z
N MET A 1 1.54 -17.64 -11.91
CA MET A 1 1.33 -17.47 -10.47
C MET A 1 1.71 -16.04 -10.13
N THR A 2 0.81 -15.27 -9.57
CA THR A 2 1.05 -13.85 -9.23
C THR A 2 2.09 -13.74 -8.13
N THR A 3 3.02 -12.79 -8.24
CA THR A 3 4.07 -12.53 -7.25
C THR A 3 3.89 -11.17 -6.60
N LEU A 4 4.18 -11.09 -5.31
CA LEU A 4 4.03 -9.89 -4.51
C LEU A 4 5.31 -9.58 -3.75
N GLY A 5 5.78 -8.35 -3.84
CA GLY A 5 6.82 -7.77 -3.01
C GLY A 5 6.21 -6.83 -1.95
N SER A 6 6.57 -7.07 -0.71
CA SER A 6 6.04 -6.36 0.45
C SER A 6 7.07 -5.39 1.02
N LEU A 7 6.70 -4.13 1.14
CA LEU A 7 7.49 -3.06 1.75
C LEU A 7 6.84 -2.58 3.04
N PHE A 8 7.65 -2.35 4.07
CA PHE A 8 7.14 -1.99 5.40
C PHE A 8 6.12 -3.01 5.89
N THR A 9 6.47 -4.27 5.77
CA THR A 9 5.58 -5.43 5.86
C THR A 9 4.72 -5.45 7.12
N GLY A 10 5.26 -4.98 8.24
CA GLY A 10 4.54 -4.99 9.50
C GLY A 10 4.09 -6.41 9.86
N TYR A 11 2.81 -6.58 10.18
CA TYR A 11 2.26 -7.93 10.40
C TYR A 11 1.69 -8.59 9.12
N GLY A 12 1.89 -7.99 7.95
CA GLY A 12 1.42 -8.52 6.67
C GLY A 12 -0.05 -8.24 6.37
N GLY A 13 -0.66 -7.29 7.07
CA GLY A 13 -2.10 -7.01 6.90
C GLY A 13 -2.47 -6.43 5.54
N LEU A 14 -1.62 -5.57 4.99
CA LEU A 14 -1.80 -5.03 3.64
C LEU A 14 -1.64 -6.15 2.61
N ASP A 15 -0.61 -6.95 2.73
CA ASP A 15 -0.28 -8.06 1.85
C ASP A 15 -1.43 -9.06 1.74
N MET A 16 -1.91 -9.52 2.89
CA MET A 16 -3.07 -10.43 2.96
C MET A 16 -4.31 -9.83 2.29
N GLY A 17 -4.55 -8.53 2.50
CA GLY A 17 -5.68 -7.83 1.89
C GLY A 17 -5.55 -7.71 0.37
N VAL A 18 -4.36 -7.40 -0.13
CA VAL A 18 -4.06 -7.31 -1.56
C VAL A 18 -4.18 -8.69 -2.22
N MET A 19 -3.57 -9.72 -1.63
CA MET A 19 -3.68 -11.10 -2.13
C MET A 19 -5.14 -11.54 -2.18
N THR A 20 -5.91 -11.34 -1.11
CA THR A 20 -7.36 -11.69 -1.08
C THR A 20 -8.16 -10.94 -2.15
N ALA A 21 -7.76 -9.71 -2.50
CA ALA A 21 -8.46 -8.91 -3.49
C ALA A 21 -8.16 -9.34 -4.93
N ILE A 22 -6.90 -9.67 -5.21
CA ILE A 22 -6.36 -9.86 -6.57
C ILE A 22 -6.22 -11.33 -6.92
N ASP A 23 -5.44 -12.07 -6.15
CA ASP A 23 -5.16 -13.49 -6.36
C ASP A 23 -4.80 -14.13 -5.01
N PRO A 24 -5.75 -14.86 -4.38
CA PRO A 24 -5.49 -15.54 -3.11
C PRO A 24 -4.36 -16.57 -3.16
N SER A 25 -3.98 -17.05 -4.36
CA SER A 25 -2.87 -17.98 -4.56
C SER A 25 -1.54 -17.29 -4.83
N ALA A 26 -1.49 -15.95 -4.79
CA ALA A 26 -0.27 -15.19 -5.01
C ALA A 26 0.81 -15.58 -4.00
N ARG A 27 2.06 -15.59 -4.47
CA ARG A 27 3.26 -15.85 -3.64
C ARG A 27 3.87 -14.53 -3.20
N VAL A 28 4.20 -14.39 -1.92
CA VAL A 28 5.07 -13.31 -1.45
C VAL A 28 6.50 -13.68 -1.84
N ALA A 29 7.07 -12.93 -2.78
CA ALA A 29 8.42 -13.20 -3.31
C ALA A 29 9.51 -12.72 -2.34
N TRP A 30 9.27 -11.57 -1.74
CA TRP A 30 10.18 -10.98 -0.73
C TRP A 30 9.40 -10.00 0.16
N THR A 31 9.95 -9.76 1.35
CA THR A 31 9.50 -8.73 2.28
C THR A 31 10.62 -7.73 2.53
N SER A 32 10.32 -6.54 3.03
CA SER A 32 11.29 -5.56 3.49
C SER A 32 10.75 -4.88 4.75
N ASP A 33 11.36 -5.20 5.87
CA ASP A 33 11.11 -4.58 7.16
C ASP A 33 12.36 -4.69 8.04
N ILE A 34 12.57 -3.73 8.93
CA ILE A 34 13.73 -3.67 9.83
C ILE A 34 13.36 -3.93 11.30
N GLU A 35 12.07 -3.90 11.61
CA GLU A 35 11.63 -4.12 13.00
C GLU A 35 11.61 -5.62 13.33
N ALA A 36 12.23 -6.01 14.44
CA ALA A 36 12.39 -7.42 14.81
C ALA A 36 11.06 -8.18 14.95
N GLY A 37 10.00 -7.54 15.46
CA GLY A 37 8.67 -8.15 15.56
C GLY A 37 8.04 -8.47 14.21
N PRO A 38 7.91 -7.50 13.28
CA PRO A 38 7.51 -7.73 11.90
C PRO A 38 8.34 -8.81 11.20
N CYS A 39 9.67 -8.73 11.27
CA CYS A 39 10.56 -9.72 10.64
C CYS A 39 10.29 -11.14 11.13
N LYS A 40 10.14 -11.33 12.44
CA LYS A 40 9.84 -12.63 13.03
C LYS A 40 8.49 -13.16 12.59
N LEU A 41 7.47 -12.30 12.55
CA LEU A 41 6.13 -12.66 12.12
C LEU A 41 6.08 -13.03 10.63
N ALA A 42 6.75 -12.25 9.78
CA ALA A 42 6.86 -12.52 8.36
C ALA A 42 7.57 -13.86 8.10
N ALA A 43 8.69 -14.14 8.79
CA ALA A 43 9.42 -15.41 8.68
C ALA A 43 8.58 -16.63 9.14
N THR A 44 7.67 -16.45 10.10
CA THR A 44 6.77 -17.53 10.52
C THR A 44 5.64 -17.74 9.52
N ARG A 45 5.09 -16.67 8.95
CA ARG A 45 3.98 -16.76 8.00
C ARG A 45 4.41 -17.19 6.60
N TRP A 46 5.57 -16.77 6.19
CA TRP A 46 6.17 -17.01 4.87
C TRP A 46 7.61 -17.51 5.04
N PRO A 47 7.80 -18.77 5.49
CA PRO A 47 9.12 -19.28 5.90
C PRO A 47 10.13 -19.31 4.75
N ASP A 48 9.66 -19.47 3.51
CA ASP A 48 10.51 -19.52 2.32
C ASP A 48 10.72 -18.13 1.67
N THR A 49 10.18 -17.06 2.27
CA THR A 49 10.26 -15.71 1.72
C THR A 49 11.40 -14.93 2.37
N PRO A 50 12.38 -14.43 1.60
CA PRO A 50 13.47 -13.63 2.14
C PRO A 50 12.96 -12.27 2.62
N ASN A 51 13.50 -11.79 3.75
CA ASN A 51 13.40 -10.41 4.14
C ASN A 51 14.63 -9.64 3.66
N LEU A 52 14.43 -8.66 2.79
CA LEU A 52 15.49 -7.85 2.18
C LEU A 52 16.02 -6.75 3.14
N GLY A 53 15.39 -6.57 4.30
CA GLY A 53 15.83 -5.63 5.34
C GLY A 53 15.50 -4.18 5.02
N ASP A 54 16.48 -3.29 5.18
CA ASP A 54 16.32 -1.84 5.03
C ASP A 54 16.10 -1.44 3.58
N ILE A 55 14.92 -0.92 3.27
CA ILE A 55 14.52 -0.47 1.93
C ILE A 55 15.50 0.55 1.31
N THR A 56 16.23 1.30 2.13
CA THR A 56 17.19 2.31 1.67
C THR A 56 18.51 1.73 1.19
N ALA A 57 18.79 0.45 1.55
CA ALA A 57 20.02 -0.25 1.23
C ALA A 57 19.84 -1.33 0.15
N ILE A 58 18.61 -1.57 -0.33
CA ILE A 58 18.33 -2.63 -1.30
C ILE A 58 18.74 -2.20 -2.71
N ASP A 59 19.51 -3.05 -3.40
CA ASP A 59 19.72 -2.94 -4.83
C ASP A 59 18.57 -3.60 -5.59
N TRP A 60 17.62 -2.78 -6.02
CA TRP A 60 16.40 -3.22 -6.70
C TRP A 60 16.64 -3.87 -8.06
N ALA A 61 17.81 -3.64 -8.70
CA ALA A 61 18.17 -4.29 -9.95
C ALA A 61 18.44 -5.79 -9.76
N ASN A 62 18.83 -6.19 -8.55
CA ASN A 62 19.09 -7.56 -8.19
C ASN A 62 17.95 -8.23 -7.41
N ALA A 63 16.89 -7.51 -7.07
CA ALA A 63 15.72 -8.09 -6.42
C ALA A 63 14.88 -8.92 -7.41
N GLU A 64 14.23 -9.97 -6.90
CA GLU A 64 13.29 -10.76 -7.72
C GLU A 64 12.19 -9.84 -8.28
N PRO A 65 11.97 -9.80 -9.61
CA PRO A 65 10.86 -9.05 -10.19
C PRO A 65 9.51 -9.59 -9.71
N VAL A 66 8.56 -8.68 -9.45
CA VAL A 66 7.24 -9.05 -8.95
C VAL A 66 6.12 -8.36 -9.74
N ASP A 67 4.96 -9.00 -9.77
CA ASP A 67 3.75 -8.43 -10.41
C ASP A 67 3.15 -7.30 -9.58
N ILE A 68 3.25 -7.39 -8.26
CA ILE A 68 2.64 -6.45 -7.32
C ILE A 68 3.71 -5.95 -6.35
N ILE A 69 3.78 -4.64 -6.14
CA ILE A 69 4.46 -4.05 -4.98
C ILE A 69 3.41 -3.40 -4.10
N CYS A 70 3.36 -3.78 -2.83
CA CYS A 70 2.54 -3.09 -1.84
C CYS A 70 3.36 -2.61 -0.65
N GLY A 71 2.93 -1.50 -0.05
CA GLY A 71 3.61 -0.96 1.12
C GLY A 71 2.86 0.20 1.78
N GLY A 72 2.96 0.27 3.10
CA GLY A 72 2.46 1.37 3.91
C GLY A 72 3.64 2.17 4.47
N SER A 73 4.13 3.17 3.74
CA SER A 73 5.28 3.94 4.23
C SER A 73 4.95 4.64 5.56
N PRO A 74 5.89 4.64 6.54
CA PRO A 74 5.64 5.25 7.85
C PRO A 74 5.21 6.71 7.77
N CYS A 75 4.19 7.07 8.57
CA CYS A 75 3.50 8.36 8.52
C CYS A 75 3.73 9.24 9.73
N GLN A 76 4.75 8.98 10.54
CA GLN A 76 4.92 9.69 11.81
C GLN A 76 5.00 11.21 11.64
N ASP A 77 5.50 11.68 10.49
CA ASP A 77 5.59 13.10 10.16
C ASP A 77 4.34 13.67 9.46
N LEU A 78 3.38 12.80 9.08
CA LEU A 78 2.14 13.18 8.41
C LEU A 78 0.91 13.12 9.35
N SER A 79 1.03 12.49 10.53
CA SER A 79 -0.09 12.36 11.45
C SER A 79 -0.36 13.65 12.22
N VAL A 80 -1.63 13.83 12.65
CA VAL A 80 -2.05 15.00 13.46
C VAL A 80 -1.32 15.03 14.81
N ALA A 81 -0.86 13.86 15.30
CA ALA A 81 -0.10 13.71 16.55
C ALA A 81 1.42 13.90 16.38
N GLY A 82 1.94 13.97 15.16
CA GLY A 82 3.37 14.18 14.87
C GLY A 82 3.73 15.63 14.57
N LYS A 83 5.01 15.95 14.53
CA LYS A 83 5.52 17.32 14.26
C LYS A 83 5.31 17.82 12.81
N ARG A 84 4.51 17.15 11.97
CA ARG A 84 4.20 17.50 10.57
C ARG A 84 5.42 17.90 9.74
N ALA A 85 6.56 17.21 9.90
CA ALA A 85 7.79 17.52 9.17
C ALA A 85 7.69 17.26 7.66
N GLY A 86 6.63 16.59 7.20
CA GLY A 86 6.38 16.32 5.79
C GLY A 86 7.22 15.16 5.23
N MET A 87 7.21 15.02 3.90
CA MET A 87 7.99 13.99 3.17
C MET A 87 9.31 14.62 2.69
N ALA A 88 10.27 14.80 3.59
CA ALA A 88 11.60 15.31 3.25
C ALA A 88 12.64 14.16 3.26
N PRO A 89 13.73 14.26 2.50
CA PRO A 89 14.87 13.33 2.60
C PRO A 89 15.35 13.22 4.05
N GLY A 90 15.59 12.00 4.52
CA GLY A 90 16.02 11.74 5.89
C GLY A 90 14.88 11.69 6.93
N THR A 91 13.64 11.96 6.56
CA THR A 91 12.46 11.75 7.40
C THR A 91 11.87 10.35 7.16
N ARG A 92 11.15 9.80 8.16
CA ARG A 92 10.44 8.51 7.97
C ARG A 92 9.38 8.58 6.87
N SER A 93 8.81 9.73 6.63
CA SER A 93 7.89 9.98 5.52
C SER A 93 8.59 10.11 4.16
N GLY A 94 9.90 10.33 4.14
CA GLY A 94 10.76 10.31 2.94
C GLY A 94 10.98 8.91 2.37
N LEU A 95 10.60 7.86 3.11
CA LEU A 95 10.71 6.46 2.65
C LEU A 95 9.82 6.14 1.43
N TRP A 96 8.88 7.01 1.07
CA TRP A 96 8.23 6.95 -0.22
C TRP A 96 9.22 7.00 -1.38
N GLU A 97 10.28 7.80 -1.29
CA GLU A 97 11.31 7.87 -2.33
C GLU A 97 11.99 6.51 -2.56
N SER A 98 12.25 5.77 -1.47
CA SER A 98 12.82 4.42 -1.56
C SER A 98 11.82 3.43 -2.17
N MET A 99 10.53 3.51 -1.81
CA MET A 99 9.48 2.72 -2.44
C MET A 99 9.33 3.08 -3.93
N PHE A 100 9.39 4.35 -4.27
CA PHE A 100 9.33 4.81 -5.65
C PHE A 100 10.53 4.31 -6.49
N ALA A 101 11.74 4.25 -5.90
CA ALA A 101 12.91 3.67 -6.54
C ALA A 101 12.69 2.18 -6.86
N ALA A 102 12.12 1.41 -5.93
CA ALA A 102 11.74 0.01 -6.16
C ALA A 102 10.74 -0.11 -7.33
N ILE A 103 9.68 0.68 -7.31
CA ILE A 103 8.65 0.68 -8.36
C ILE A 103 9.25 1.04 -9.73
N LYS A 104 10.08 2.09 -9.78
CA LYS A 104 10.73 2.54 -11.00
C LYS A 104 11.65 1.48 -11.61
N THR A 105 12.36 0.72 -10.78
CA THR A 105 13.29 -0.32 -11.21
C THR A 105 12.57 -1.61 -11.60
N ILE A 106 11.70 -2.12 -10.75
CA ILE A 106 11.02 -3.42 -10.94
C ILE A 106 9.88 -3.32 -11.95
N ARG A 107 9.20 -2.17 -12.04
CA ARG A 107 8.08 -1.94 -12.97
C ARG A 107 6.92 -2.92 -12.77
N PRO A 108 6.39 -3.06 -11.54
CA PRO A 108 5.31 -4.00 -11.27
C PRO A 108 4.05 -3.64 -12.06
N ARG A 109 3.19 -4.62 -12.28
CA ARG A 109 1.89 -4.42 -12.94
C ARG A 109 0.88 -3.70 -12.02
N LEU A 110 1.07 -3.82 -10.69
CA LEU A 110 0.23 -3.15 -9.70
C LEU A 110 1.09 -2.60 -8.56
N VAL A 111 0.83 -1.37 -8.20
CA VAL A 111 1.33 -0.73 -6.98
C VAL A 111 0.16 -0.51 -6.04
N VAL A 112 0.32 -0.85 -4.76
CA VAL A 112 -0.65 -0.52 -3.71
C VAL A 112 0.08 0.22 -2.60
N TRP A 113 -0.24 1.50 -2.41
CA TRP A 113 0.29 2.31 -1.33
C TRP A 113 -0.81 2.63 -0.31
N GLU A 114 -0.52 2.37 0.96
CA GLU A 114 -1.43 2.70 2.06
C GLU A 114 -0.84 3.78 2.94
N ASN A 115 -1.72 4.65 3.47
CA ASN A 115 -1.30 5.66 4.41
C ASN A 115 -2.47 6.15 5.28
N VAL A 116 -2.16 6.98 6.29
CA VAL A 116 -3.20 7.66 7.07
C VAL A 116 -3.96 8.66 6.20
N GLN A 117 -5.24 8.90 6.51
CA GLN A 117 -6.05 9.91 5.81
C GLN A 117 -5.39 11.30 5.79
N GLY A 118 -4.58 11.62 6.80
CA GLY A 118 -3.82 12.86 6.89
C GLY A 118 -2.87 13.11 5.72
N ALA A 119 -2.45 12.08 4.98
CA ALA A 119 -1.62 12.22 3.79
C ALA A 119 -2.28 13.04 2.67
N LEU A 120 -3.62 13.14 2.66
CA LEU A 120 -4.36 14.01 1.74
C LEU A 120 -4.14 15.50 2.04
N SER A 121 -3.79 15.87 3.27
CA SER A 121 -3.64 17.27 3.70
C SER A 121 -2.22 17.65 4.12
N ALA A 122 -1.36 16.67 4.39
CA ALA A 122 0.02 16.91 4.80
C ALA A 122 0.86 17.46 3.63
N ARG A 123 1.71 18.44 3.93
CA ARG A 123 2.64 19.02 2.96
C ARG A 123 3.72 18.00 2.59
N SER A 124 4.08 17.92 1.30
CA SER A 124 5.28 17.23 0.86
C SER A 124 6.26 18.29 0.32
N ASN A 125 7.55 18.12 0.64
CA ASN A 125 8.58 18.91 0.00
C ASN A 125 8.88 18.28 -1.36
N SER A 126 8.11 18.66 -2.39
CA SER A 126 8.47 18.31 -3.76
C SER A 126 9.24 19.48 -4.36
N SER A 127 10.41 19.20 -4.89
CA SER A 127 11.11 20.09 -5.82
C SER A 127 10.46 19.99 -7.20
N VAL A 128 9.24 20.50 -7.35
CA VAL A 128 8.75 20.86 -8.67
C VAL A 128 9.49 22.13 -9.03
N GLU A 129 10.42 22.05 -9.98
CA GLU A 129 11.16 23.20 -10.47
C GLU A 129 10.19 24.30 -10.91
N PRO A 130 10.44 25.58 -10.52
CA PRO A 130 9.66 26.70 -11.01
C PRO A 130 9.91 26.81 -12.52
N ARG A 131 8.87 26.86 -13.34
CA ARG A 131 9.01 27.25 -14.74
C ARG A 131 9.61 28.66 -14.80
N PRO A 132 10.72 28.90 -15.55
CA PRO A 132 11.26 30.25 -15.74
C PRO A 132 10.25 31.07 -16.55
N GLY A 133 9.81 32.20 -16.00
CA GLY A 133 9.10 33.23 -16.72
C GLY A 133 7.83 33.76 -16.06
N MET A 134 7.98 34.45 -14.92
CA MET A 134 7.11 35.58 -14.56
C MET A 134 7.84 36.53 -13.63
N LEU A 135 8.02 37.75 -14.07
CA LEU A 135 8.54 38.88 -13.31
C LEU A 135 7.47 39.31 -12.29
N GLY A 136 7.87 39.42 -11.02
CA GLY A 136 7.13 40.16 -10.00
C GLY A 136 6.25 39.31 -9.09
N ASN A 137 6.56 39.29 -7.79
CA ASN A 137 6.01 38.55 -6.66
C ASN A 137 6.28 37.06 -6.75
N GLU A 138 7.12 36.54 -5.84
CA GLU A 138 7.32 35.11 -5.70
C GLU A 138 5.96 34.44 -5.48
N PRO A 139 5.47 33.63 -6.44
CA PRO A 139 4.27 32.86 -6.19
C PRO A 139 4.61 31.85 -5.10
N ALA A 140 3.80 31.83 -4.05
CA ALA A 140 3.92 30.81 -3.01
C ALA A 140 4.11 29.46 -3.70
N ARG A 141 5.25 28.78 -3.45
CA ARG A 141 5.56 27.47 -4.07
C ARG A 141 4.37 26.57 -3.89
N PRO A 142 3.81 25.97 -4.96
CA PRO A 142 2.65 25.13 -4.83
C PRO A 142 2.98 23.99 -3.87
N THR A 143 2.31 23.97 -2.73
CA THR A 143 2.52 22.94 -1.73
C THR A 143 1.85 21.66 -2.22
N VAL A 144 2.65 20.76 -2.80
CA VAL A 144 2.13 19.44 -3.19
C VAL A 144 1.88 18.64 -1.91
N ARG A 145 0.71 18.05 -1.81
CA ARG A 145 0.33 17.19 -0.69
C ARG A 145 0.95 15.81 -0.86
N ALA A 146 1.16 15.07 0.23
CA ALA A 146 1.84 13.76 0.19
C ALA A 146 1.17 12.78 -0.81
N ALA A 147 -0.15 12.67 -0.79
CA ALA A 147 -0.87 11.86 -1.78
C ALA A 147 -0.69 12.37 -3.21
N GLY A 148 -0.68 13.68 -3.42
CA GLY A 148 -0.44 14.29 -4.73
C GLY A 148 0.97 14.03 -5.25
N ARG A 149 1.97 13.98 -4.35
CA ARG A 149 3.32 13.58 -4.70
C ARG A 149 3.37 12.12 -5.18
N VAL A 150 2.76 11.19 -4.42
CA VAL A 150 2.70 9.78 -4.81
C VAL A 150 2.12 9.60 -6.20
N VAL A 151 0.97 10.23 -6.46
CA VAL A 151 0.29 10.17 -7.78
C VAL A 151 1.15 10.82 -8.87
N GLY A 152 1.76 11.97 -8.58
CA GLY A 152 2.63 12.68 -9.53
C GLY A 152 3.88 11.87 -9.87
N ASP A 153 4.56 11.29 -8.88
CA ASP A 153 5.75 10.47 -9.09
C ASP A 153 5.41 9.23 -9.94
N LEU A 154 4.29 8.56 -9.65
CA LEU A 154 3.81 7.43 -10.47
C LEU A 154 3.55 7.85 -11.91
N ALA A 155 2.93 9.02 -12.14
CA ALA A 155 2.70 9.54 -13.48
C ALA A 155 4.00 9.81 -14.25
N THR A 156 5.08 10.26 -13.58
CA THR A 156 6.39 10.49 -14.24
C THR A 156 7.00 9.24 -14.84
N ILE A 157 6.62 8.08 -14.34
CA ILE A 157 7.07 6.78 -14.86
C ILE A 157 6.01 6.07 -15.70
N GLY A 158 4.96 6.78 -16.14
CA GLY A 158 3.93 6.24 -17.03
C GLY A 158 2.94 5.31 -16.34
N TYR A 159 2.60 5.58 -15.08
CA TYR A 159 1.53 4.89 -14.36
C TYR A 159 0.31 5.78 -14.22
N ASP A 160 -0.86 5.21 -14.44
CA ASP A 160 -2.11 5.78 -13.97
C ASP A 160 -2.30 5.48 -12.49
N ALA A 161 -3.00 6.35 -11.77
CA ALA A 161 -3.25 6.12 -10.35
C ALA A 161 -4.67 6.53 -9.97
N CYS A 162 -5.30 5.76 -9.10
CA CYS A 162 -6.53 6.13 -8.44
C CYS A 162 -6.44 5.89 -6.94
N TRP A 163 -7.26 6.60 -6.17
CA TRP A 163 -7.18 6.56 -4.71
C TRP A 163 -8.55 6.63 -4.05
N ARG A 164 -8.62 6.11 -2.83
CA ARG A 164 -9.81 6.17 -1.99
C ARG A 164 -9.46 6.15 -0.51
N VAL A 165 -10.25 6.86 0.29
CA VAL A 165 -10.25 6.68 1.74
C VAL A 165 -11.31 5.63 2.09
N VAL A 166 -10.88 4.59 2.79
CA VAL A 166 -11.74 3.52 3.28
C VAL A 166 -11.64 3.50 4.80
N ARG A 167 -12.75 3.30 5.49
CA ARG A 167 -12.79 3.11 6.94
C ARG A 167 -12.78 1.62 7.25
N ALA A 168 -12.15 1.23 8.35
CA ALA A 168 -12.20 -0.16 8.79
C ALA A 168 -13.65 -0.62 9.07
N ALA A 169 -14.51 0.28 9.55
CA ALA A 169 -15.94 0.02 9.73
C ALA A 169 -16.67 -0.31 8.42
N ASP A 170 -16.24 0.27 7.28
CA ASP A 170 -16.81 -0.04 5.96
C ASP A 170 -16.52 -1.49 5.54
N ALA A 171 -15.51 -2.11 6.15
CA ALA A 171 -15.13 -3.51 5.97
C ALA A 171 -15.60 -4.42 7.14
N GLY A 172 -16.47 -3.93 8.01
CA GLY A 172 -17.06 -4.70 9.12
C GLY A 172 -16.27 -4.68 10.43
N ALA A 173 -15.21 -3.89 10.55
CA ALA A 173 -14.48 -3.76 11.81
C ALA A 173 -15.23 -2.87 12.84
N PRO A 174 -15.06 -3.10 14.15
CA PRO A 174 -15.76 -2.35 15.20
C PRO A 174 -15.20 -0.94 15.45
N HIS A 175 -14.32 -0.43 14.59
CA HIS A 175 -13.69 0.88 14.73
C HIS A 175 -13.62 1.62 13.39
N ARG A 176 -13.56 2.98 13.47
CA ARG A 176 -13.64 3.83 12.27
C ARG A 176 -12.34 3.97 11.49
N ARG A 177 -11.19 3.59 12.03
CA ARG A 177 -9.84 3.73 11.44
C ARG A 177 -9.84 3.99 9.91
N ALA A 178 -9.81 5.27 9.50
CA ALA A 178 -9.76 5.63 8.09
C ALA A 178 -8.33 5.56 7.55
N ARG A 179 -8.18 5.00 6.35
CA ARG A 179 -6.91 4.89 5.63
C ARG A 179 -7.09 5.29 4.19
N LEU A 180 -6.06 5.95 3.68
CA LEU A 180 -5.94 6.26 2.26
C LEU A 180 -5.26 5.09 1.56
N PHE A 181 -5.84 4.63 0.48
CA PHE A 181 -5.25 3.67 -0.44
C PHE A 181 -5.07 4.34 -1.78
N VAL A 182 -3.90 4.15 -2.39
CA VAL A 182 -3.59 4.53 -3.76
C VAL A 182 -3.21 3.26 -4.50
N ILE A 183 -3.81 3.03 -5.66
CA ILE A 183 -3.31 2.02 -6.59
C ILE A 183 -2.72 2.70 -7.81
N GLY A 184 -1.63 2.13 -8.34
CA GLY A 184 -0.97 2.56 -9.57
C GLY A 184 -0.78 1.37 -10.50
N TYR A 185 -0.93 1.59 -11.80
CA TYR A 185 -0.77 0.58 -12.85
C TYR A 185 -0.24 1.23 -14.13
N PRO A 186 0.49 0.52 -15.00
CA PRO A 186 1.00 1.06 -16.25
C PRO A 186 -0.11 1.70 -17.09
N HIS A 187 0.18 2.86 -17.68
CA HIS A 187 -0.78 3.60 -18.51
C HIS A 187 -1.35 2.73 -19.64
N GLY A 188 -2.67 2.75 -19.81
CA GLY A 188 -3.37 1.96 -20.81
C GLY A 188 -3.50 0.46 -20.48
N GLU A 189 -2.95 0.01 -19.33
CA GLU A 189 -3.06 -1.38 -18.86
C GLU A 189 -3.77 -1.43 -17.50
N PRO A 190 -5.08 -1.14 -17.43
CA PRO A 190 -5.77 -1.23 -16.16
C PRO A 190 -5.60 -2.65 -15.58
N TRP A 191 -5.13 -2.71 -14.32
CA TRP A 191 -4.98 -4.00 -13.62
C TRP A 191 -6.30 -4.73 -13.62
N GLY A 192 -6.27 -5.84 -14.25
CA GLY A 192 -7.38 -6.68 -13.99
C GLY A 192 -7.79 -7.51 -15.07
N LEU A 193 -7.55 -7.98 -15.76
CA LEU A 193 -8.50 -8.93 -16.35
C LEU A 193 -8.09 -9.61 -17.67
N ARG A 194 -6.85 -9.64 -17.91
CA ARG A 194 -6.39 -10.70 -18.83
C ARG A 194 -6.02 -11.93 -17.98
N GLY A 195 -7.06 -12.66 -17.52
CA GLY A 195 -6.86 -13.95 -16.88
C GLY A 195 -7.55 -14.23 -15.53
N ALA A 196 -8.09 -13.23 -14.85
CA ALA A 196 -8.99 -13.50 -13.74
C ALA A 196 -10.40 -13.68 -14.31
N THR A 197 -10.98 -14.85 -14.14
CA THR A 197 -12.42 -15.06 -14.34
C THR A 197 -13.14 -14.06 -13.43
N GLY A 198 -13.74 -13.03 -14.04
CA GLY A 198 -14.44 -11.97 -13.33
C GLY A 198 -15.46 -12.52 -12.37
N PRO A 199 -15.86 -11.75 -11.32
CA PRO A 199 -16.92 -12.17 -10.42
C PRO A 199 -18.14 -12.55 -11.27
N SER A 200 -18.64 -13.75 -11.06
CA SER A 200 -19.80 -14.26 -11.78
C SER A 200 -20.95 -13.26 -11.64
N LYS A 201 -21.81 -13.16 -12.66
CA LYS A 201 -23.02 -12.31 -12.65
C LYS A 201 -23.89 -12.47 -11.40
N ALA A 202 -23.69 -13.52 -10.62
CA ALA A 202 -24.35 -13.79 -9.35
C ALA A 202 -23.98 -12.81 -8.20
N ALA A 203 -22.88 -12.04 -8.33
CA ALA A 203 -22.47 -11.09 -7.28
C ALA A 203 -23.16 -9.72 -7.37
N ARG A 204 -23.92 -9.42 -8.41
CA ARG A 204 -24.56 -8.11 -8.64
C ARG A 204 -25.87 -7.87 -7.86
N GLY A 205 -26.32 -8.79 -7.06
CA GLY A 205 -27.63 -8.68 -6.38
C GLY A 205 -27.60 -8.90 -4.86
N ARG A 206 -26.44 -9.10 -4.27
CA ARG A 206 -26.36 -9.28 -2.82
C ARG A 206 -26.06 -7.93 -2.16
N THR A 207 -27.10 -7.30 -1.60
CA THR A 207 -26.95 -6.41 -0.44
C THR A 207 -25.96 -7.09 0.51
N LEU A 208 -24.92 -6.36 0.94
CA LEU A 208 -23.96 -6.83 1.93
C LEU A 208 -24.70 -7.09 3.26
N SER A 209 -25.45 -8.19 3.32
CA SER A 209 -25.72 -8.80 4.59
C SER A 209 -24.37 -9.20 5.16
N HIS A 210 -24.12 -8.86 6.41
CA HIS A 210 -22.92 -9.23 7.17
C HIS A 210 -22.39 -10.57 6.65
N PRO A 211 -21.17 -10.65 6.11
CA PRO A 211 -20.58 -11.94 5.87
C PRO A 211 -20.50 -12.61 7.24
N ALA A 212 -21.21 -13.73 7.40
CA ALA A 212 -20.83 -14.71 8.40
C ALA A 212 -19.30 -14.79 8.33
N ARG A 213 -18.63 -14.75 9.49
CA ARG A 213 -17.18 -14.91 9.59
C ARG A 213 -16.75 -15.89 8.50
N PRO A 214 -15.94 -15.50 7.50
CA PRO A 214 -15.35 -16.50 6.65
C PRO A 214 -14.66 -17.45 7.62
N GLY A 215 -14.99 -18.74 7.57
CA GLY A 215 -14.17 -19.73 8.19
C GLY A 215 -12.80 -19.56 7.55
N VAL A 216 -11.95 -18.78 8.17
CA VAL A 216 -10.53 -18.72 7.88
C VAL A 216 -10.08 -20.11 8.26
N GLY A 217 -9.64 -20.87 7.28
CA GLY A 217 -9.02 -22.15 7.56
C GLY A 217 -7.99 -21.91 8.65
N ASP A 218 -7.98 -22.73 9.66
CA ASP A 218 -7.23 -22.57 10.93
C ASP A 218 -5.72 -22.41 10.77
N ASP A 219 -5.18 -22.47 9.56
CA ASP A 219 -3.75 -22.68 9.31
C ASP A 219 -2.91 -21.41 9.14
N GLN A 220 -3.46 -20.20 9.26
CA GLN A 220 -2.70 -18.97 9.02
C GLN A 220 -2.83 -17.85 10.07
N HIS A 221 -3.39 -18.10 11.22
CA HIS A 221 -3.43 -17.13 12.31
C HIS A 221 -2.19 -17.22 13.23
N VAL A 222 -1.02 -16.87 12.70
CA VAL A 222 0.11 -16.59 13.59
C VAL A 222 -0.17 -15.25 14.27
N THR A 223 -0.41 -15.27 15.57
CA THR A 223 -0.62 -14.08 16.37
C THR A 223 0.68 -13.65 17.06
N GLY A 224 0.75 -12.40 17.51
CA GLY A 224 1.90 -11.98 18.30
C GLY A 224 2.09 -12.79 19.61
N ALA A 225 1.01 -13.45 20.11
CA ALA A 225 1.08 -14.35 21.25
C ALA A 225 1.82 -15.64 20.90
N ASP A 226 1.59 -16.21 19.71
CA ASP A 226 2.26 -17.45 19.25
C ASP A 226 3.78 -17.24 19.09
N LEU A 227 4.20 -16.00 18.87
CA LEU A 227 5.62 -15.64 18.75
C LEU A 227 6.26 -15.25 20.07
N ALA A 228 5.55 -15.35 21.19
CA ALA A 228 5.99 -14.88 22.52
C ALA A 228 6.49 -13.42 22.51
N LEU A 229 5.88 -12.56 21.67
CA LEU A 229 6.21 -11.15 21.64
C LEU A 229 5.66 -10.45 22.90
N PRO A 230 6.42 -9.50 23.49
CA PRO A 230 5.93 -8.65 24.57
C PRO A 230 4.63 -7.93 24.18
N ARG A 231 3.70 -7.79 25.13
CA ARG A 231 2.37 -7.18 24.88
C ARG A 231 2.46 -5.80 24.21
N GLU A 232 3.45 -5.00 24.57
CA GLU A 232 3.68 -3.69 23.97
C GLU A 232 3.98 -3.81 22.46
N GLN A 233 4.82 -4.77 22.06
CA GLN A 233 5.13 -5.03 20.66
C GLN A 233 3.91 -5.54 19.92
N GLN A 234 3.10 -6.41 20.52
CA GLN A 234 1.83 -6.88 19.92
C GLN A 234 0.89 -5.70 19.66
N LEU A 235 0.70 -4.82 20.65
CA LEU A 235 -0.15 -3.63 20.52
C LEU A 235 0.37 -2.67 19.45
N ARG A 236 1.70 -2.50 19.36
CA ARG A 236 2.33 -1.66 18.34
C ARG A 236 2.14 -2.23 16.94
N LEU A 237 2.30 -3.54 16.75
CA LEU A 237 2.05 -4.23 15.48
C LEU A 237 0.61 -4.05 15.01
N LEU A 238 -0.35 -4.28 15.89
CA LEU A 238 -1.78 -4.10 15.59
C LEU A 238 -2.14 -2.62 15.38
N GLY A 239 -1.53 -1.74 16.16
CA GLY A 239 -1.76 -0.29 16.08
C GLY A 239 -1.27 0.32 14.77
N ASN A 240 -0.13 -0.11 14.27
CA ASN A 240 0.49 0.40 13.05
C ASN A 240 0.01 -0.34 11.78
N GLY A 241 -0.45 -1.58 11.91
CA GLY A 241 -0.80 -2.43 10.78
C GLY A 241 -2.10 -2.04 10.08
N VAL A 242 -2.29 -2.58 8.90
CA VAL A 242 -3.47 -2.38 8.05
C VAL A 242 -4.48 -3.51 8.30
N VAL A 243 -5.75 -3.20 8.45
CA VAL A 243 -6.81 -4.22 8.55
C VAL A 243 -6.96 -4.94 7.20
N PRO A 244 -6.74 -6.26 7.10
CA PRO A 244 -6.74 -6.96 5.82
C PRO A 244 -8.05 -6.79 5.04
N GLN A 245 -9.20 -6.87 5.70
CA GLN A 245 -10.51 -6.69 5.08
C GLN A 245 -10.70 -5.28 4.53
N GLN A 246 -10.14 -4.27 5.20
CA GLN A 246 -10.15 -2.87 4.74
C GLN A 246 -9.31 -2.72 3.46
N ALA A 247 -8.13 -3.34 3.42
CA ALA A 247 -7.28 -3.36 2.23
C ALA A 247 -7.96 -4.11 1.08
N THR A 248 -8.56 -5.27 1.35
CA THR A 248 -9.33 -6.03 0.35
C THR A 248 -10.44 -5.19 -0.27
N LEU A 249 -11.24 -4.51 0.55
CA LEU A 249 -12.32 -3.63 0.09
C LEU A 249 -11.78 -2.48 -0.76
N ALA A 250 -10.71 -1.84 -0.30
CA ALA A 250 -10.10 -0.72 -1.00
C ALA A 250 -9.58 -1.13 -2.38
N VAL A 251 -8.78 -2.19 -2.44
CA VAL A 251 -8.16 -2.67 -3.69
C VAL A 251 -9.22 -3.11 -4.68
N ARG A 252 -10.21 -3.93 -4.28
CA ARG A 252 -11.33 -4.34 -5.16
C ARG A 252 -12.07 -3.14 -5.74
N THR A 253 -12.44 -2.17 -4.89
CA THR A 253 -13.18 -1.00 -5.36
C THR A 253 -12.35 -0.15 -6.32
N LEU A 254 -11.06 0.04 -6.05
CA LEU A 254 -10.19 0.85 -6.89
C LEU A 254 -9.87 0.17 -8.22
N THR A 255 -9.65 -1.15 -8.24
CA THR A 255 -9.43 -1.90 -9.48
C THR A 255 -10.68 -1.90 -10.36
N GLU A 256 -11.88 -2.03 -9.80
CA GLU A 256 -13.13 -1.90 -10.55
C GLU A 256 -13.33 -0.48 -11.12
N THR A 257 -12.89 0.54 -10.39
CA THR A 257 -12.97 1.95 -10.84
C THR A 257 -11.98 2.22 -11.96
N GLY A 258 -10.73 1.77 -11.85
CA GLY A 258 -9.70 1.91 -12.88
C GLY A 258 -10.12 1.31 -14.22
N LEU A 259 -10.85 0.18 -14.20
CA LEU A 259 -11.42 -0.45 -15.39
C LEU A 259 -12.44 0.43 -16.13
N ARG A 260 -13.19 1.26 -15.42
CA ARG A 260 -14.21 2.13 -16.03
C ARG A 260 -13.60 3.33 -16.76
N PHE A 261 -12.46 3.83 -16.29
CA PHE A 261 -11.79 4.99 -16.90
C PHE A 261 -10.81 4.61 -18.02
N GLY A 262 -10.24 3.39 -18.01
CA GLY A 262 -9.37 2.89 -19.07
C GLY A 262 -10.11 2.39 -20.33
N ALA A 263 -11.43 2.23 -20.28
CA ALA A 263 -12.24 1.75 -21.41
C ALA A 263 -12.77 2.87 -22.33
N THR A 264 -12.41 4.11 -22.10
CA THR A 264 -12.92 5.29 -22.85
C THR A 264 -11.84 6.08 -23.58
N SER A 265 -10.73 5.45 -23.92
CA SER A 265 -9.70 6.07 -24.80
C SER A 265 -9.46 5.25 -26.05
#